data_7242b19f921a2f8ba7796df49cf549f3
#
_entry.id   7242b19f921a2f8ba7796df49cf549f3
#
_cell.length_a   1.000
_cell.length_b   1.000
_cell.length_c   1.000
_cell.angle_alpha   90.00
_cell.angle_beta   90.00
_cell.angle_gamma   90.00
#
_symmetry.space_group_name_H-M   'P 1'
#
loop_
_entity.id
_entity.type
_entity.pdbx_description
1 polymer ?
#
loop_
_entity_poly.entity_id
_entity_poly.type
_entity_poly.pdbx_seq_one_letter_code
_entity_poly.pdbx_strand_id
1 'polypeptide(L)'
;YSSAASDVYKRQEYVRTVVECYKEAICSYLEGTFTEEKKQAWDERLKTVFNRGFWNGYYLGQRLGEWSKNYGSEATERKVYVGKGIKYFSNIGVAEFLVEAAEMKVGDKLLITGPTTGAVFLTLDEARVDLKPVDVVRKGQHVSFKVPDKVRPSDKLYKLVSPEDLKKK
;
A
#
# COMPACT_ATOMS: atom_id res chain seq x y z
N TYR A 1 4.20 -17.09 -19.39
CA TYR A 1 3.93 -16.45 -18.10
C TYR A 1 2.52 -15.88 -18.09
N SER A 2 1.67 -16.32 -17.17
CA SER A 2 0.32 -15.79 -17.03
C SER A 2 0.38 -14.32 -16.62
N SER A 3 -0.38 -13.45 -17.28
CA SER A 3 -0.50 -12.02 -16.90
C SER A 3 -1.00 -11.83 -15.47
N ALA A 4 -1.84 -12.76 -14.99
CA ALA A 4 -2.34 -12.77 -13.62
C ALA A 4 -1.20 -12.92 -12.59
N ALA A 5 -0.22 -13.80 -12.82
CA ALA A 5 0.93 -13.95 -11.92
C ALA A 5 1.81 -12.69 -11.90
N SER A 6 1.96 -12.01 -13.04
CA SER A 6 2.67 -10.73 -13.12
C SER A 6 1.96 -9.62 -12.35
N ASP A 7 0.64 -9.57 -12.36
CA ASP A 7 -0.13 -8.55 -11.64
C ASP A 7 -0.10 -8.77 -10.12
N VAL A 8 -0.19 -10.01 -9.67
CA VAL A 8 -0.03 -10.37 -8.24
C VAL A 8 1.34 -9.92 -7.73
N TYR A 9 2.40 -10.16 -8.51
CA TYR A 9 3.75 -9.78 -8.12
C TYR A 9 3.99 -8.26 -8.14
N LYS A 10 3.41 -7.54 -9.11
CA LYS A 10 3.62 -6.09 -9.27
C LYS A 10 2.72 -5.24 -8.39
N ARG A 11 1.60 -5.80 -7.92
CA ARG A 11 0.54 -5.10 -7.18
C ARG A 11 0.13 -5.85 -5.92
N GLN A 12 1.12 -6.36 -5.20
CA GLN A 12 0.90 -7.13 -3.97
C GLN A 12 0.02 -6.40 -2.95
N GLU A 13 0.21 -5.09 -2.82
CA GLU A 13 -0.58 -4.25 -1.94
C GLU A 13 -2.08 -4.26 -2.28
N TYR A 14 -2.41 -4.27 -3.57
CA TYR A 14 -3.82 -4.30 -4.01
C TYR A 14 -4.45 -5.66 -3.71
N VAL A 15 -3.75 -6.74 -4.04
CA VAL A 15 -4.20 -8.11 -3.77
C VAL A 15 -4.39 -8.31 -2.28
N ARG A 16 -3.44 -7.88 -1.45
CA ARG A 16 -3.52 -7.96 0.00
C ARG A 16 -4.76 -7.26 0.54
N THR A 17 -4.97 -6.00 0.18
CA THR A 17 -6.12 -5.21 0.64
C THR A 17 -7.44 -5.87 0.27
N VAL A 18 -7.59 -6.34 -0.98
CA VAL A 18 -8.81 -6.99 -1.43
C VAL A 18 -9.06 -8.29 -0.66
N VAL A 19 -8.05 -9.16 -0.54
CA VAL A 19 -8.16 -10.44 0.17
C VAL A 19 -8.49 -10.23 1.65
N GLU A 20 -7.86 -9.27 2.32
CA GLU A 20 -8.14 -8.94 3.72
C GLU A 20 -9.59 -8.47 3.90
N CYS A 21 -10.09 -7.56 3.08
CA CYS A 21 -11.47 -7.08 3.14
C CYS A 21 -12.48 -8.23 2.97
N TYR A 22 -12.29 -9.08 1.97
CA TYR A 22 -13.19 -10.22 1.75
C TYR A 22 -13.11 -11.25 2.88
N LYS A 23 -11.91 -11.56 3.39
CA LYS A 23 -11.74 -12.46 4.52
C LYS A 23 -12.46 -11.94 5.76
N GLU A 24 -12.25 -10.67 6.10
CA GLU A 24 -12.91 -10.02 7.24
C GLU A 24 -14.43 -10.03 7.09
N ALA A 25 -14.96 -9.78 5.90
CA ALA A 25 -16.38 -9.80 5.61
C ALA A 25 -16.98 -11.21 5.80
N ILE A 26 -16.32 -12.24 5.28
CA ILE A 26 -16.75 -13.64 5.42
C ILE A 26 -16.71 -14.05 6.89
N CYS A 27 -15.61 -13.79 7.62
CA CYS A 27 -15.51 -14.11 9.03
C CYS A 27 -16.59 -13.40 9.84
N SER A 28 -16.81 -12.11 9.60
CA SER A 28 -17.86 -11.33 10.28
C SER A 28 -19.26 -11.85 10.03
N TYR A 29 -19.53 -12.35 8.80
CA TYR A 29 -20.81 -12.99 8.47
C TYR A 29 -20.99 -14.32 9.23
N LEU A 30 -19.98 -15.18 9.23
CA LEU A 30 -20.03 -16.47 9.93
C LEU A 30 -20.16 -16.33 11.45
N GLU A 31 -19.57 -15.29 12.02
CA GLU A 31 -19.65 -14.97 13.46
C GLU A 31 -20.92 -14.21 13.84
N GLY A 32 -21.76 -13.84 12.89
CA GLY A 32 -22.98 -13.05 13.13
C GLY A 32 -22.70 -11.60 13.55
N THR A 33 -21.49 -11.09 13.29
CA THR A 33 -21.06 -9.74 13.65
C THR A 33 -21.03 -8.77 12.45
N PHE A 34 -21.62 -9.16 11.31
CA PHE A 34 -21.70 -8.33 10.11
C PHE A 34 -22.63 -7.14 10.34
N THR A 35 -22.13 -5.93 10.08
CA THR A 35 -22.91 -4.68 10.18
C THR A 35 -22.69 -3.80 8.95
N GLU A 36 -23.59 -2.85 8.71
CA GLU A 36 -23.48 -1.93 7.59
C GLU A 36 -22.28 -0.99 7.74
N GLU A 37 -21.92 -0.61 8.98
CA GLU A 37 -20.74 0.21 9.27
C GLU A 37 -19.44 -0.53 8.86
N LYS A 38 -19.35 -1.84 9.17
CA LYS A 38 -18.21 -2.65 8.73
C LYS A 38 -18.13 -2.74 7.22
N LYS A 39 -19.27 -2.92 6.54
CA LYS A 39 -19.33 -2.94 5.08
C LYS A 39 -18.82 -1.63 4.49
N GLN A 40 -19.26 -0.48 5.01
CA GLN A 40 -18.78 0.82 4.57
C GLN A 40 -17.28 0.97 4.79
N ALA A 41 -16.74 0.50 5.92
CA ALA A 41 -15.30 0.53 6.17
C ALA A 41 -14.50 -0.31 5.16
N TRP A 42 -15.01 -1.48 4.76
CA TRP A 42 -14.37 -2.28 3.70
C TRP A 42 -14.49 -1.62 2.34
N ASP A 43 -15.62 -1.00 2.00
CA ASP A 43 -15.79 -0.25 0.75
C ASP A 43 -14.79 0.91 0.66
N GLU A 44 -14.57 1.67 1.74
CA GLU A 44 -13.56 2.73 1.78
C GLU A 44 -12.13 2.17 1.58
N ARG A 45 -11.80 1.03 2.21
CA ARG A 45 -10.51 0.37 2.00
C ARG A 45 -10.36 -0.11 0.55
N LEU A 46 -11.39 -0.66 -0.06
CA LEU A 46 -11.36 -1.09 -1.46
C LEU A 46 -11.22 0.09 -2.44
N LYS A 47 -11.68 1.29 -2.10
CA LYS A 47 -11.46 2.49 -2.91
C LYS A 47 -10.00 2.95 -2.93
N THR A 48 -9.18 2.59 -1.95
CA THR A 48 -7.75 2.95 -1.92
C THR A 48 -6.94 2.24 -3.00
N VAL A 49 -7.37 1.06 -3.44
CA VAL A 49 -6.69 0.27 -4.47
C VAL A 49 -7.18 0.58 -5.87
N PHE A 50 -6.49 0.05 -6.89
CA PHE A 50 -6.87 0.26 -8.28
C PHE A 50 -8.29 -0.23 -8.55
N ASN A 51 -9.17 0.68 -8.95
CA ASN A 51 -10.53 0.40 -9.38
C ASN A 51 -10.94 1.34 -10.50
N ARG A 52 -12.03 1.00 -11.20
CA ARG A 52 -12.68 1.82 -12.24
C ARG A 52 -14.12 2.14 -11.88
N GLY A 53 -14.40 2.31 -10.59
CA GLY A 53 -15.72 2.35 -10.02
C GLY A 53 -16.22 0.95 -9.64
N PHE A 54 -17.20 0.91 -8.74
CA PHE A 54 -17.85 -0.32 -8.27
C PHE A 54 -19.23 -0.45 -8.89
N TRP A 55 -19.64 -1.69 -9.17
CA TRP A 55 -20.97 -2.01 -9.65
C TRP A 55 -21.40 -3.39 -9.11
N ASN A 56 -22.68 -3.69 -9.19
CA ASN A 56 -23.25 -4.88 -8.57
C ASN A 56 -22.92 -6.20 -9.30
N GLY A 57 -22.14 -6.16 -10.37
CA GLY A 57 -21.83 -7.33 -11.17
C GLY A 57 -23.07 -7.90 -11.87
N TYR A 58 -23.01 -9.17 -12.25
CA TYR A 58 -24.11 -9.86 -12.92
C TYR A 58 -25.10 -10.53 -11.96
N TYR A 59 -24.86 -10.46 -10.64
CA TYR A 59 -25.68 -11.12 -9.62
C TYR A 59 -27.14 -10.67 -9.63
N LEU A 60 -27.39 -9.42 -9.99
CA LEU A 60 -28.74 -8.84 -10.03
C LEU A 60 -29.38 -8.90 -11.42
N GLY A 61 -28.85 -9.72 -12.35
CA GLY A 61 -29.42 -9.87 -13.69
C GLY A 61 -29.21 -8.66 -14.61
N GLN A 62 -28.19 -7.85 -14.36
CA GLN A 62 -27.86 -6.70 -15.22
C GLN A 62 -27.39 -7.16 -16.60
N ARG A 63 -27.68 -6.37 -17.62
CA ARG A 63 -27.34 -6.69 -19.01
C ARG A 63 -25.83 -6.64 -19.24
N LEU A 64 -25.32 -7.60 -20.02
CA LEU A 64 -23.96 -7.58 -20.55
C LEU A 64 -23.73 -6.27 -21.32
N GLY A 65 -22.64 -5.56 -21.02
CA GLY A 65 -22.22 -4.35 -21.76
C GLY A 65 -22.12 -3.07 -20.95
N GLU A 66 -22.35 -3.10 -19.64
CA GLU A 66 -22.03 -1.98 -18.78
C GLU A 66 -20.52 -1.90 -18.54
N TRP A 67 -19.86 -1.08 -19.33
CA TRP A 67 -18.42 -0.80 -19.18
C TRP A 67 -18.21 0.46 -18.35
N SER A 68 -17.17 0.47 -17.54
CA SER A 68 -16.74 1.69 -16.85
C SER A 68 -16.49 2.79 -17.88
N LYS A 69 -17.10 3.96 -17.68
CA LYS A 69 -16.91 5.15 -18.52
C LYS A 69 -15.58 5.84 -18.25
N ASN A 70 -14.88 5.46 -17.18
CA ASN A 70 -13.67 6.09 -16.70
C ASN A 70 -12.43 5.41 -17.26
N TYR A 71 -11.57 6.19 -17.88
CA TYR A 71 -10.25 5.74 -18.33
C TYR A 71 -9.24 5.93 -17.18
N GLY A 72 -8.66 4.83 -16.70
CA GLY A 72 -7.67 4.86 -15.63
C GLY A 72 -8.21 4.36 -14.28
N SER A 73 -7.48 4.66 -13.22
CA SER A 73 -7.82 4.27 -11.85
C SER A 73 -8.46 5.40 -11.09
N GLU A 74 -9.55 5.11 -10.38
CA GLU A 74 -10.21 5.99 -9.40
C GLU A 74 -9.66 5.82 -7.98
N ALA A 75 -8.56 5.08 -7.82
CA ALA A 75 -7.95 4.86 -6.51
C ALA A 75 -7.65 6.17 -5.79
N THR A 76 -8.05 6.25 -4.53
CA THR A 76 -7.87 7.44 -3.68
C THR A 76 -6.46 7.57 -3.12
N GLU A 77 -5.64 6.52 -3.24
CA GLU A 77 -4.22 6.53 -2.86
C GLU A 77 -3.33 6.12 -4.04
N ARG A 78 -2.20 6.77 -4.17
CA ARG A 78 -1.15 6.44 -5.15
C ARG A 78 0.19 6.28 -4.46
N LYS A 79 0.98 5.33 -4.95
CA LYS A 79 2.33 5.09 -4.46
C LYS A 79 3.36 5.89 -5.26
N VAL A 80 4.22 6.61 -4.56
CA VAL A 80 5.38 7.33 -5.11
C VAL A 80 6.64 6.63 -4.65
N TYR A 81 7.51 6.27 -5.60
CA TYR A 81 8.76 5.61 -5.28
C TYR A 81 9.68 6.54 -4.47
N VAL A 82 10.21 6.03 -3.37
CA VAL A 82 11.14 6.74 -2.49
C VAL A 82 12.55 6.17 -2.62
N GLY A 83 12.70 4.85 -2.47
CA GLY A 83 14.00 4.24 -2.47
C GLY A 83 13.97 2.72 -2.30
N LYS A 84 15.11 2.16 -1.90
CA LYS A 84 15.28 0.71 -1.75
C LYS A 84 15.89 0.34 -0.40
N GLY A 85 15.54 -0.86 0.08
CA GLY A 85 16.11 -1.47 1.27
C GLY A 85 17.59 -1.82 1.08
N ILE A 86 18.40 -1.51 2.06
CA ILE A 86 19.82 -1.82 2.10
C ILE A 86 20.09 -2.94 3.11
N LYS A 87 19.62 -2.77 4.34
CA LYS A 87 19.91 -3.68 5.44
C LYS A 87 18.74 -3.76 6.41
N TYR A 88 18.60 -4.91 7.05
CA TYR A 88 17.66 -5.11 8.14
C TYR A 88 18.39 -5.57 9.39
N PHE A 89 18.12 -4.92 10.50
CA PHE A 89 18.68 -5.22 11.83
C PHE A 89 17.65 -5.97 12.65
N SER A 90 17.69 -7.30 12.57
CA SER A 90 16.66 -8.17 13.16
C SER A 90 16.52 -8.03 14.68
N ASN A 91 17.61 -7.74 15.40
CA ASN A 91 17.61 -7.65 16.87
C ASN A 91 16.77 -6.45 17.39
N ILE A 92 16.65 -5.41 16.59
CA ILE A 92 15.97 -4.15 16.97
C ILE A 92 14.78 -3.82 16.08
N GLY A 93 14.49 -4.66 15.06
CA GLY A 93 13.36 -4.43 14.14
C GLY A 93 13.49 -3.16 13.30
N VAL A 94 14.72 -2.75 12.95
CA VAL A 94 15.00 -1.55 12.16
C VAL A 94 15.48 -1.93 10.77
N ALA A 95 15.00 -1.23 9.77
CA ALA A 95 15.50 -1.34 8.39
C ALA A 95 16.15 -0.05 7.94
N GLU A 96 17.22 -0.18 7.16
CA GLU A 96 17.93 0.89 6.50
C GLU A 96 17.55 0.95 5.03
N PHE A 97 17.24 2.15 4.55
CA PHE A 97 16.86 2.43 3.16
C PHE A 97 17.72 3.53 2.57
N LEU A 98 18.03 3.41 1.28
CA LEU A 98 18.59 4.51 0.49
C LEU A 98 17.45 5.25 -0.20
N VAL A 99 17.35 6.54 0.03
CA VAL A 99 16.36 7.41 -0.63
C VAL A 99 16.89 7.80 -2.01
N GLU A 100 16.22 7.34 -3.08
CA GLU A 100 16.71 7.51 -4.46
C GLU A 100 15.91 8.55 -5.26
N ALA A 101 14.63 8.75 -4.93
CA ALA A 101 13.74 9.58 -5.75
C ALA A 101 13.01 10.66 -4.94
N ALA A 102 11.98 10.32 -4.21
CA ALA A 102 11.14 11.28 -3.49
C ALA A 102 11.59 11.45 -2.04
N GLU A 103 11.49 12.65 -1.51
CA GLU A 103 11.65 12.90 -0.07
C GLU A 103 10.49 12.32 0.74
N MET A 104 10.77 12.02 2.00
CA MET A 104 9.77 11.55 2.96
C MET A 104 9.88 12.32 4.28
N LYS A 105 8.76 12.37 5.00
CA LYS A 105 8.63 13.09 6.28
C LYS A 105 8.06 12.17 7.35
N VAL A 106 8.37 12.47 8.59
CA VAL A 106 7.70 11.87 9.74
C VAL A 106 6.18 12.12 9.62
N GLY A 107 5.38 11.08 9.84
CA GLY A 107 3.93 11.06 9.62
C GLY A 107 3.49 10.58 8.23
N ASP A 108 4.39 10.41 7.27
CA ASP A 108 4.05 9.86 5.96
C ASP A 108 3.62 8.37 6.07
N LYS A 109 2.60 8.00 5.32
CA LYS A 109 2.24 6.59 5.13
C LYS A 109 3.19 5.95 4.14
N LEU A 110 3.83 4.87 4.53
CA LEU A 110 4.82 4.16 3.75
C LEU A 110 4.33 2.76 3.38
N LEU A 111 4.80 2.30 2.24
CA LEU A 111 4.60 0.94 1.73
C LEU A 111 5.96 0.36 1.33
N ILE A 112 6.30 -0.78 1.92
CA ILE A 112 7.48 -1.56 1.51
C ILE A 112 6.97 -2.77 0.72
N THR A 113 7.57 -3.04 -0.44
CA THR A 113 7.21 -4.19 -1.27
C THR A 113 8.44 -4.97 -1.71
N GLY A 114 8.34 -6.27 -1.64
CA GLY A 114 9.40 -7.17 -2.11
C GLY A 114 8.87 -8.55 -2.47
N PRO A 115 9.61 -9.33 -3.28
CA PRO A 115 9.14 -10.62 -3.78
C PRO A 115 8.78 -11.62 -2.67
N THR A 116 9.55 -11.60 -1.59
CA THR A 116 9.38 -12.50 -0.44
C THR A 116 8.81 -11.78 0.77
N THR A 117 9.04 -10.46 0.89
CA THR A 117 8.55 -9.61 1.98
C THR A 117 7.05 -9.34 1.83
N GLY A 118 6.55 -9.35 0.59
CA GLY A 118 5.16 -8.99 0.31
C GLY A 118 4.94 -7.49 0.39
N ALA A 119 3.77 -7.07 0.86
CA ALA A 119 3.42 -5.67 1.07
C ALA A 119 3.35 -5.38 2.57
N VAL A 120 4.16 -4.44 3.05
CA VAL A 120 4.21 -4.01 4.45
C VAL A 120 3.82 -2.54 4.51
N PHE A 121 2.71 -2.24 5.19
CA PHE A 121 2.21 -0.88 5.41
C PHE A 121 2.65 -0.39 6.78
N LEU A 122 3.10 0.85 6.86
CA LEU A 122 3.46 1.51 8.12
C LEU A 122 3.31 3.02 8.00
N THR A 123 3.20 3.69 9.14
CA THR A 123 3.38 5.15 9.25
C THR A 123 4.79 5.42 9.77
N LEU A 124 5.46 6.40 9.23
CA LEU A 124 6.81 6.78 9.66
C LEU A 124 6.72 7.59 10.97
N ASP A 125 6.90 6.92 12.10
CA ASP A 125 6.86 7.59 13.42
C ASP A 125 8.17 8.31 13.73
N GLU A 126 9.31 7.71 13.38
CA GLU A 126 10.64 8.26 13.60
C GLU A 126 11.56 7.88 12.44
N ALA A 127 12.36 8.83 11.97
CA ALA A 127 13.40 8.60 10.96
C ALA A 127 14.76 9.03 11.52
N ARG A 128 15.79 8.25 11.26
CA ARG A 128 17.17 8.57 11.64
C ARG A 128 18.10 8.53 10.43
N VAL A 129 18.89 9.61 10.28
CA VAL A 129 19.99 9.71 9.32
C VAL A 129 21.26 9.83 10.12
N ASP A 130 22.26 8.98 9.89
CA ASP A 130 23.50 8.92 10.66
C ASP A 130 23.27 8.86 12.18
N LEU A 131 22.30 8.03 12.61
CA LEU A 131 21.85 7.82 13.99
C LEU A 131 21.19 9.05 14.65
N LYS A 132 21.02 10.16 13.94
CA LYS A 132 20.35 11.36 14.43
C LYS A 132 18.89 11.38 13.97
N PRO A 133 17.94 11.73 14.86
CA PRO A 133 16.55 11.88 14.45
C PRO A 133 16.39 13.05 13.48
N VAL A 134 15.56 12.87 12.47
CA VAL A 134 15.25 13.88 11.46
C VAL A 134 13.77 13.85 11.11
N ASP A 135 13.19 15.01 10.84
CA ASP A 135 11.77 15.12 10.44
C ASP A 135 11.59 14.92 8.94
N VAL A 136 12.61 15.21 8.15
CA VAL A 136 12.58 15.13 6.68
C VAL A 136 13.82 14.42 6.17
N VAL A 137 13.62 13.43 5.32
CA VAL A 137 14.70 12.70 4.66
C VAL A 137 14.70 13.02 3.18
N ARG A 138 15.86 13.40 2.66
CA ARG A 138 16.04 13.84 1.27
C ARG A 138 16.71 12.76 0.42
N LYS A 139 16.59 12.94 -0.89
CA LYS A 139 17.29 12.10 -1.88
C LYS A 139 18.79 12.00 -1.59
N GLY A 140 19.33 10.78 -1.72
CA GLY A 140 20.75 10.47 -1.49
C GLY A 140 21.09 10.10 -0.05
N GLN A 141 20.16 10.26 0.90
CA GLN A 141 20.42 9.94 2.29
C GLN A 141 20.08 8.47 2.60
N HIS A 142 20.82 7.90 3.53
CA HIS A 142 20.52 6.65 4.18
C HIS A 142 19.66 6.93 5.41
N VAL A 143 18.49 6.29 5.47
CA VAL A 143 17.56 6.47 6.57
C VAL A 143 17.29 5.14 7.25
N SER A 144 17.19 5.16 8.56
CA SER A 144 16.84 3.99 9.37
C SER A 144 15.58 4.29 10.17
N PHE A 145 14.64 3.33 10.18
CA PHE A 145 13.41 3.39 10.98
C PHE A 145 12.90 2.00 11.33
N LYS A 146 12.04 1.93 12.35
CA LYS A 146 11.41 0.67 12.77
C LYS A 146 10.41 0.19 11.71
N VAL A 147 10.41 -1.13 11.49
CA VAL A 147 9.47 -1.80 10.58
C VAL A 147 8.80 -2.99 11.28
N PRO A 148 7.51 -3.25 11.03
CA PRO A 148 6.78 -4.33 11.70
C PRO A 148 7.23 -5.72 11.25
N ASP A 149 7.71 -5.84 10.02
CA ASP A 149 8.08 -7.11 9.41
C ASP A 149 9.51 -7.08 8.87
N LYS A 150 10.08 -8.28 8.68
CA LYS A 150 11.42 -8.43 8.12
C LYS A 150 11.50 -7.92 6.69
N VAL A 151 12.30 -6.89 6.48
CA VAL A 151 12.63 -6.31 5.17
C VAL A 151 13.91 -6.93 4.62
N ARG A 152 13.99 -7.09 3.31
CA ARG A 152 15.16 -7.64 2.62
C ARG A 152 15.87 -6.58 1.79
N PRO A 153 17.18 -6.76 1.53
CA PRO A 153 17.89 -5.92 0.57
C PRO A 153 17.16 -5.89 -0.79
N SER A 154 17.13 -4.71 -1.40
CA SER A 154 16.44 -4.42 -2.66
C SER A 154 14.91 -4.38 -2.61
N ASP A 155 14.26 -4.59 -1.45
CA ASP A 155 12.83 -4.27 -1.30
C ASP A 155 12.60 -2.79 -1.59
N LYS A 156 11.49 -2.49 -2.25
CA LYS A 156 11.17 -1.13 -2.68
C LYS A 156 10.36 -0.40 -1.63
N LEU A 157 10.77 0.83 -1.34
CA LEU A 157 10.08 1.75 -0.45
C LEU A 157 9.27 2.75 -1.27
N TYR A 158 8.00 2.90 -0.93
CA TYR A 158 7.08 3.87 -1.51
C TYR A 158 6.43 4.72 -0.42
N LYS A 159 6.07 5.94 -0.78
CA LYS A 159 5.16 6.78 -0.02
C LYS A 159 3.77 6.74 -0.65
N LEU A 160 2.74 6.61 0.20
CA LEU A 160 1.35 6.69 -0.21
C LEU A 160 0.88 8.14 -0.12
N VAL A 161 0.36 8.65 -1.21
CA VAL A 161 -0.11 10.04 -1.33
C VAL A 161 -1.49 10.10 -1.97
N SER A 162 -2.27 11.13 -1.63
CA SER A 162 -3.51 11.37 -2.34
C SER A 162 -3.23 11.87 -3.77
N PRO A 163 -4.10 11.57 -4.75
CA PRO A 163 -3.94 12.10 -6.11
C PRO A 163 -3.95 13.63 -6.18
N GLU A 164 -4.56 14.30 -5.20
CA GLU A 164 -4.62 15.76 -5.11
C GLU A 164 -3.27 16.38 -4.75
N ASP A 165 -2.50 15.70 -3.88
CA ASP A 165 -1.15 16.16 -3.48
C ASP A 165 -0.14 16.05 -4.62
N LEU A 166 -0.39 15.18 -5.60
CA LEU A 166 0.45 15.06 -6.79
C LEU A 166 0.21 16.16 -7.84
N LYS A 167 -0.95 16.82 -7.81
CA LYS A 167 -1.31 17.90 -8.76
C LYS A 167 -0.79 19.27 -8.33
N LYS A 168 -0.29 19.41 -7.09
CA LYS A 168 0.22 20.65 -6.52
C LYS A 168 1.73 20.90 -6.75
N LYS A 169 2.37 20.09 -7.59
CA LYS A 169 3.78 20.23 -7.98
C LYS A 169 3.93 20.65 -9.42
#